data_2a1998765ed24f3d19295a122dc289e2
#
_entry.id   2a1998765ed24f3d19295a122dc289e2
#
_cell.length_a   1.000
_cell.length_b   1.000
_cell.length_c   1.000
_cell.angle_alpha   90.00
_cell.angle_beta   90.00
_cell.angle_gamma   90.00
#
_symmetry.space_group_name_H-M   'P 1'
#
loop_
_entity.id
_entity.type
_entity.pdbx_description
1 polymer ?
#
loop_
_entity_poly.entity_id
_entity_poly.type
_entity_poly.pdbx_seq_one_letter_code
_entity_poly.pdbx_strand_id
1 'polypeptide(L)'
;GLEKLTYFVLFPALLIRTLGKQSLSDEPWPSMLIIVVGTIMTSAVVLIVFRKVLSKNNATFTSIFQGGVRFNTYITLAIAQSLYGATGLAMASVAAGFMIVLINLWCISVFIIWGKGSFQGGLQFIKQIVGNPLIIGCAIGWFLSLSGIGLPIIVGDILEIVGRAALPLGLLAV
;
A
#
# COMPACT_ATOMS: atom_id res chain seq x y z
N GLY A 1 19.14 7.20 2.83
CA GLY A 1 18.98 8.56 2.34
C GLY A 1 17.67 8.77 1.64
N LEU A 2 17.70 8.82 0.32
CA LEU A 2 16.54 9.15 -0.54
C LEU A 2 15.33 8.23 -0.34
N GLU A 3 15.57 6.93 -0.27
CA GLU A 3 14.55 5.91 -0.04
C GLU A 3 13.76 6.16 1.27
N LYS A 4 14.48 6.47 2.37
CA LYS A 4 13.81 6.79 3.65
C LYS A 4 12.97 8.06 3.56
N LEU A 5 13.51 9.12 2.94
CA LEU A 5 12.76 10.36 2.73
C LEU A 5 11.47 10.11 1.93
N THR A 6 11.60 9.38 0.84
CA THR A 6 10.46 9.03 -0.02
C THR A 6 9.42 8.21 0.73
N TYR A 7 9.85 7.18 1.47
CA TYR A 7 8.96 6.29 2.18
C TYR A 7 8.26 6.94 3.40
N PHE A 8 8.99 7.74 4.18
CA PHE A 8 8.46 8.29 5.44
C PHE A 8 7.80 9.66 5.29
N VAL A 9 8.11 10.43 4.24
CA VAL A 9 7.62 11.79 4.08
C VAL A 9 6.86 12.00 2.78
N LEU A 10 7.51 11.76 1.64
CA LEU A 10 6.94 12.15 0.34
C LEU A 10 5.71 11.32 -0.03
N PHE A 11 5.76 10.03 0.19
CA PHE A 11 4.65 9.12 -0.12
C PHE A 11 3.44 9.32 0.78
N PRO A 12 3.57 9.38 2.12
CA PRO A 12 2.45 9.72 2.98
C PRO A 12 1.81 11.06 2.59
N ALA A 13 2.61 12.08 2.26
CA ALA A 13 2.10 13.37 1.78
C ALA A 13 1.28 13.22 0.50
N LEU A 14 1.78 12.46 -0.48
CA LEU A 14 1.05 12.15 -1.72
C LEU A 14 -0.28 11.46 -1.43
N LEU A 15 -0.27 10.41 -0.58
CA LEU A 15 -1.47 9.64 -0.26
C LEU A 15 -2.51 10.48 0.50
N ILE A 16 -2.09 11.23 1.52
CA ILE A 16 -2.99 12.12 2.27
C ILE A 16 -3.66 13.11 1.33
N ARG A 17 -2.87 13.76 0.47
CA ARG A 17 -3.40 14.73 -0.48
C ARG A 17 -4.36 14.09 -1.48
N THR A 18 -3.95 12.99 -2.09
CA THR A 18 -4.73 12.34 -3.16
C THR A 18 -6.04 11.80 -2.61
N LEU A 19 -5.99 11.06 -1.49
CA LEU A 19 -7.18 10.47 -0.87
C LEU A 19 -8.05 11.52 -0.17
N GLY A 20 -7.44 12.54 0.45
CA GLY A 20 -8.18 13.59 1.14
C GLY A 20 -8.92 14.57 0.22
N LYS A 21 -8.52 14.67 -1.06
CA LYS A 21 -9.26 15.44 -2.08
C LYS A 21 -10.37 14.63 -2.76
N GLN A 22 -10.33 13.31 -2.66
CA GLN A 22 -11.26 12.43 -3.33
C GLN A 22 -12.55 12.33 -2.54
N SER A 23 -13.70 12.52 -3.20
CA SER A 23 -14.99 12.12 -2.67
C SER A 23 -15.16 10.61 -2.88
N LEU A 24 -14.99 9.83 -1.80
CA LEU A 24 -15.18 8.38 -1.86
C LEU A 24 -16.62 7.97 -2.19
N SER A 25 -17.59 8.88 -2.04
CA SER A 25 -19.00 8.63 -2.38
C SER A 25 -19.21 8.48 -3.88
N ASP A 26 -18.37 9.10 -4.72
CA ASP A 26 -18.57 9.17 -6.17
C ASP A 26 -17.77 8.10 -6.92
N GLU A 27 -16.91 7.36 -6.22
CA GLU A 27 -16.03 6.36 -6.82
C GLU A 27 -16.56 4.93 -6.59
N PRO A 28 -16.33 4.00 -7.53
CA PRO A 28 -16.79 2.60 -7.41
C PRO A 28 -15.87 1.79 -6.47
N TRP A 29 -15.56 2.34 -5.27
CA TRP A 29 -14.65 1.69 -4.33
C TRP A 29 -15.05 0.27 -3.91
N PRO A 30 -16.36 -0.11 -3.82
CA PRO A 30 -16.69 -1.49 -3.47
C PRO A 30 -16.24 -2.48 -4.56
N SER A 31 -16.44 -2.14 -5.83
CA SER A 31 -16.00 -2.97 -6.95
C SER A 31 -14.46 -3.06 -7.01
N MET A 32 -13.78 -1.94 -6.78
CA MET A 32 -12.31 -1.92 -6.66
C MET A 32 -11.81 -2.81 -5.53
N LEU A 33 -12.46 -2.76 -4.36
CA LEU A 33 -12.11 -3.59 -3.21
C LEU A 33 -12.27 -5.08 -3.53
N ILE A 34 -13.37 -5.47 -4.19
CA ILE A 34 -13.59 -6.87 -4.61
C ILE A 34 -12.47 -7.35 -5.55
N ILE A 35 -12.09 -6.54 -6.53
CA ILE A 35 -11.02 -6.87 -7.47
C ILE A 35 -9.68 -7.00 -6.73
N VAL A 36 -9.34 -6.04 -5.88
CA VAL A 36 -8.10 -6.04 -5.10
C VAL A 36 -8.02 -7.26 -4.18
N VAL A 37 -9.08 -7.52 -3.41
CA VAL A 37 -9.16 -8.69 -2.52
C VAL A 37 -9.08 -9.97 -3.32
N GLY A 38 -9.85 -10.10 -4.40
CA GLY A 38 -9.85 -11.26 -5.27
C GLY A 38 -8.48 -11.56 -5.87
N THR A 39 -7.79 -10.54 -6.36
CA THR A 39 -6.45 -10.68 -6.94
C THR A 39 -5.42 -11.14 -5.89
N ILE A 40 -5.41 -10.50 -4.73
CA ILE A 40 -4.47 -10.86 -3.65
C ILE A 40 -4.77 -12.25 -3.11
N MET A 41 -6.05 -12.59 -2.90
CA MET A 41 -6.47 -13.92 -2.45
C MET A 41 -6.06 -15.01 -3.45
N THR A 42 -6.33 -14.80 -4.72
CA THR A 42 -5.94 -15.75 -5.78
C THR A 42 -4.43 -15.96 -5.79
N SER A 43 -3.64 -14.88 -5.77
CA SER A 43 -2.18 -14.95 -5.74
C SER A 43 -1.68 -15.69 -4.49
N ALA A 44 -2.23 -15.36 -3.32
CA ALA A 44 -1.86 -16.01 -2.06
C ALA A 44 -2.20 -17.51 -2.07
N VAL A 45 -3.40 -17.88 -2.51
CA VAL A 45 -3.84 -19.29 -2.59
C VAL A 45 -2.95 -20.06 -3.56
N VAL A 46 -2.69 -19.55 -4.76
CA VAL A 46 -1.80 -20.19 -5.73
C VAL A 46 -0.42 -20.44 -5.13
N LEU A 47 0.21 -19.44 -4.52
CA LEU A 47 1.52 -19.59 -3.90
C LEU A 47 1.51 -20.62 -2.75
N ILE A 48 0.47 -20.64 -1.94
CA ILE A 48 0.35 -21.60 -0.82
C ILE A 48 0.14 -23.03 -1.34
N VAL A 49 -0.72 -23.23 -2.33
CA VAL A 49 -0.97 -24.54 -2.95
C VAL A 49 0.31 -25.10 -3.56
N PHE A 50 1.03 -24.28 -4.29
CA PHE A 50 2.30 -24.68 -4.94
C PHE A 50 3.52 -24.60 -4.03
N ARG A 51 3.36 -24.35 -2.72
CA ARG A 51 4.46 -24.16 -1.76
C ARG A 51 5.55 -25.24 -1.85
N LYS A 52 5.15 -26.51 -1.86
CA LYS A 52 6.09 -27.65 -1.87
C LYS A 52 6.89 -27.76 -3.18
N VAL A 53 6.33 -27.25 -4.28
CA VAL A 53 6.99 -27.18 -5.59
C VAL A 53 7.94 -25.99 -5.62
N LEU A 54 7.51 -24.84 -5.10
CA LEU A 54 8.28 -23.59 -5.10
C LEU A 54 9.51 -23.65 -4.18
N SER A 55 9.39 -24.29 -3.02
CA SER A 55 10.51 -24.46 -2.09
C SER A 55 10.29 -25.56 -1.07
N LYS A 56 11.35 -26.35 -0.83
CA LYS A 56 11.41 -27.31 0.28
C LYS A 56 11.74 -26.61 1.61
N ASN A 57 12.35 -25.41 1.57
CA ASN A 57 12.74 -24.65 2.76
C ASN A 57 11.65 -23.62 3.08
N ASN A 58 11.11 -23.69 4.29
CA ASN A 58 10.07 -22.79 4.75
C ASN A 58 10.50 -21.30 4.76
N ALA A 59 11.73 -21.00 5.18
CA ALA A 59 12.24 -19.63 5.18
C ALA A 59 12.36 -19.06 3.76
N THR A 60 12.82 -19.88 2.81
CA THR A 60 12.85 -19.49 1.40
C THR A 60 11.45 -19.27 0.84
N PHE A 61 10.49 -20.14 1.23
CA PHE A 61 9.09 -19.96 0.80
C PHE A 61 8.51 -18.63 1.27
N THR A 62 8.78 -18.20 2.50
CA THR A 62 8.26 -16.89 2.98
C THR A 62 8.77 -15.72 2.14
N SER A 63 10.02 -15.80 1.66
CA SER A 63 10.58 -14.78 0.75
C SER A 63 9.95 -14.83 -0.63
N ILE A 64 9.75 -16.04 -1.19
CA ILE A 64 9.06 -16.23 -2.48
C ILE A 64 7.62 -15.71 -2.40
N PHE A 65 6.92 -16.01 -1.30
CA PHE A 65 5.56 -15.53 -1.08
C PHE A 65 5.50 -14.00 -1.05
N GLN A 66 6.39 -13.35 -0.29
CA GLN A 66 6.46 -11.89 -0.26
C GLN A 66 6.73 -11.30 -1.64
N GLY A 67 7.66 -11.86 -2.40
CA GLY A 67 7.97 -11.41 -3.76
C GLY A 67 6.80 -11.60 -4.73
N GLY A 68 6.01 -12.66 -4.54
CA GLY A 68 4.88 -12.98 -5.43
C GLY A 68 3.60 -12.20 -5.17
N VAL A 69 3.37 -11.71 -3.93
CA VAL A 69 2.17 -10.93 -3.60
C VAL A 69 2.41 -9.43 -3.56
N ARG A 70 3.66 -8.98 -3.39
CA ARG A 70 4.00 -7.55 -3.35
C ARG A 70 4.02 -6.95 -4.74
N PHE A 71 3.55 -5.72 -4.84
CA PHE A 71 3.61 -4.90 -6.05
C PHE A 71 4.48 -3.66 -5.81
N ASN A 72 4.96 -3.08 -6.89
CA ASN A 72 5.69 -1.81 -6.81
C ASN A 72 4.70 -0.64 -6.86
N THR A 73 4.42 -0.06 -5.70
CA THR A 73 3.49 1.07 -5.55
C THR A 73 3.90 2.26 -6.39
N TYR A 74 5.20 2.55 -6.51
CA TYR A 74 5.72 3.71 -7.25
C TYR A 74 5.40 3.59 -8.74
N ILE A 75 5.73 2.45 -9.32
CA ILE A 75 5.47 2.16 -10.74
C ILE A 75 3.96 2.16 -11.01
N THR A 76 3.18 1.53 -10.14
CA THR A 76 1.71 1.46 -10.30
C THR A 76 1.09 2.85 -10.33
N LEU A 77 1.43 3.72 -9.38
CA LEU A 77 0.89 5.07 -9.32
C LEU A 77 1.39 5.95 -10.47
N ALA A 78 2.65 5.81 -10.87
CA ALA A 78 3.20 6.56 -12.00
C ALA A 78 2.53 6.18 -13.33
N ILE A 79 2.29 4.89 -13.57
CA ILE A 79 1.57 4.41 -14.76
C ILE A 79 0.12 4.90 -14.73
N ALA A 80 -0.58 4.77 -13.60
CA ALA A 80 -1.96 5.22 -13.46
C ALA A 80 -2.09 6.74 -13.72
N GLN A 81 -1.16 7.53 -13.22
CA GLN A 81 -1.12 8.97 -13.47
C GLN A 81 -0.82 9.28 -14.95
N SER A 82 0.09 8.55 -15.57
CA SER A 82 0.48 8.78 -16.97
C SER A 82 -0.64 8.43 -17.95
N LEU A 83 -1.39 7.35 -17.68
CA LEU A 83 -2.45 6.88 -18.60
C LEU A 83 -3.80 7.55 -18.36
N TYR A 84 -4.14 7.85 -17.12
CA TYR A 84 -5.48 8.30 -16.72
C TYR A 84 -5.47 9.62 -15.94
N GLY A 85 -4.34 10.30 -15.86
CA GLY A 85 -4.20 11.60 -15.18
C GLY A 85 -4.50 11.54 -13.68
N ALA A 86 -5.04 12.65 -13.16
CA ALA A 86 -5.32 12.79 -11.73
C ALA A 86 -6.36 11.77 -11.21
N THR A 87 -7.38 11.45 -12.00
CA THR A 87 -8.39 10.45 -11.64
C THR A 87 -7.78 9.07 -11.52
N GLY A 88 -6.94 8.66 -12.47
CA GLY A 88 -6.23 7.38 -12.38
C GLY A 88 -5.31 7.29 -11.19
N LEU A 89 -4.59 8.37 -10.87
CA LEU A 89 -3.74 8.44 -9.67
C LEU A 89 -4.58 8.29 -8.40
N ALA A 90 -5.74 8.94 -8.32
CA ALA A 90 -6.64 8.86 -7.18
C ALA A 90 -7.15 7.43 -6.97
N MET A 91 -7.72 6.82 -8.01
CA MET A 91 -8.22 5.44 -7.96
C MET A 91 -7.12 4.44 -7.61
N ALA A 92 -5.95 4.55 -8.24
CA ALA A 92 -4.81 3.69 -7.94
C ALA A 92 -4.29 3.87 -6.51
N SER A 93 -4.36 5.09 -5.94
CA SER A 93 -3.98 5.35 -4.55
C SER A 93 -4.94 4.70 -3.55
N VAL A 94 -6.26 4.72 -3.83
CA VAL A 94 -7.26 4.01 -3.03
C VAL A 94 -6.99 2.50 -3.07
N ALA A 95 -6.84 1.94 -4.28
CA ALA A 95 -6.53 0.53 -4.46
C ALA A 95 -5.22 0.12 -3.75
N ALA A 96 -4.15 0.93 -3.92
CA ALA A 96 -2.86 0.70 -3.27
C ALA A 96 -2.97 0.72 -1.74
N GLY A 97 -3.76 1.60 -1.16
CA GLY A 97 -4.02 1.64 0.28
C GLY A 97 -4.59 0.31 0.79
N PHE A 98 -5.63 -0.23 0.15
CA PHE A 98 -6.19 -1.54 0.47
C PHE A 98 -5.18 -2.67 0.26
N MET A 99 -4.47 -2.66 -0.87
CA MET A 99 -3.46 -3.67 -1.18
C MET A 99 -2.34 -3.71 -0.14
N ILE A 100 -1.83 -2.57 0.28
CA ILE A 100 -0.75 -2.47 1.29
C ILE A 100 -1.17 -3.15 2.59
N VAL A 101 -2.39 -2.87 3.08
CA VAL A 101 -2.91 -3.47 4.31
C VAL A 101 -3.06 -4.99 4.14
N LEU A 102 -3.75 -5.45 3.10
CA LEU A 102 -4.02 -6.86 2.87
C LEU A 102 -2.75 -7.67 2.63
N ILE A 103 -1.82 -7.17 1.82
CA ILE A 103 -0.54 -7.85 1.55
C ILE A 103 0.29 -7.97 2.83
N ASN A 104 0.34 -6.93 3.65
CA ASN A 104 1.07 -7.01 4.93
C ASN A 104 0.43 -8.04 5.87
N LEU A 105 -0.90 -8.09 5.96
CA LEU A 105 -1.60 -9.11 6.73
C LEU A 105 -1.22 -10.53 6.26
N TRP A 106 -1.24 -10.77 4.96
CA TRP A 106 -0.86 -12.06 4.39
C TRP A 106 0.62 -12.39 4.60
N CYS A 107 1.52 -11.46 4.32
CA CYS A 107 2.95 -11.69 4.49
C CYS A 107 3.30 -12.05 5.93
N ILE A 108 2.72 -11.33 6.90
CA ILE A 108 2.97 -11.60 8.32
C ILE A 108 2.36 -12.94 8.73
N SER A 109 1.14 -13.26 8.28
CA SER A 109 0.50 -14.56 8.54
C SER A 109 1.36 -15.71 8.01
N VAL A 110 1.84 -15.62 6.79
CA VAL A 110 2.73 -16.62 6.18
C VAL A 110 4.06 -16.72 6.93
N PHE A 111 4.61 -15.58 7.38
CA PHE A 111 5.84 -15.56 8.16
C PHE A 111 5.68 -16.23 9.54
N ILE A 112 4.53 -16.05 10.18
CA ILE A 112 4.18 -16.73 11.44
C ILE A 112 4.08 -18.24 11.24
N ILE A 113 3.41 -18.69 10.17
CA ILE A 113 3.12 -20.12 9.97
C ILE A 113 4.37 -20.88 9.52
N TRP A 114 5.18 -20.29 8.65
CA TRP A 114 6.31 -20.97 8.00
C TRP A 114 7.69 -20.33 8.24
N GLY A 115 7.74 -19.15 8.85
CA GLY A 115 9.02 -18.51 9.19
C GLY A 115 9.72 -19.19 10.36
N LYS A 116 11.05 -19.07 10.43
CA LYS A 116 11.84 -19.56 11.55
C LYS A 116 11.85 -18.61 12.77
N GLY A 117 11.14 -17.48 12.68
CA GLY A 117 11.06 -16.51 13.77
C GLY A 117 10.13 -16.98 14.89
N SER A 118 10.56 -16.81 16.15
CA SER A 118 9.62 -16.92 17.26
C SER A 118 8.53 -15.88 17.07
N PHE A 119 7.29 -16.30 17.16
CA PHE A 119 6.13 -15.42 17.18
C PHE A 119 6.25 -14.44 18.35
N GLN A 120 6.71 -13.24 18.08
CA GLN A 120 6.78 -12.17 19.08
C GLN A 120 5.43 -11.44 19.21
N GLY A 121 4.36 -12.22 19.34
CA GLY A 121 3.04 -11.72 19.75
C GLY A 121 2.29 -10.81 18.76
N GLY A 122 0.96 -10.86 18.82
CA GLY A 122 0.06 -10.01 18.02
C GLY A 122 0.31 -8.50 18.18
N LEU A 123 0.90 -8.09 19.31
CA LEU A 123 1.24 -6.68 19.57
C LEU A 123 2.30 -6.14 18.60
N GLN A 124 3.31 -6.95 18.26
CA GLN A 124 4.34 -6.53 17.30
C GLN A 124 3.78 -6.47 15.87
N PHE A 125 2.86 -7.33 15.55
CA PHE A 125 2.09 -7.28 14.30
C PHE A 125 1.31 -5.97 14.17
N ILE A 126 0.52 -5.62 15.19
CA ILE A 126 -0.24 -4.36 15.24
C ILE A 126 0.72 -3.17 15.15
N LYS A 127 1.83 -3.21 15.87
CA LYS A 127 2.84 -2.14 15.83
C LYS A 127 3.47 -1.94 14.44
N GLN A 128 3.68 -3.02 13.68
CA GLN A 128 4.19 -2.93 12.30
C GLN A 128 3.14 -2.33 11.34
N ILE A 129 1.86 -2.64 11.52
CA ILE A 129 0.78 -2.07 10.71
C ILE A 129 0.59 -0.59 11.06
N VAL A 130 0.40 -0.29 12.35
CA VAL A 130 0.15 1.08 12.83
C VAL A 130 1.37 1.99 12.64
N GLY A 131 2.58 1.42 12.69
CA GLY A 131 3.82 2.16 12.41
C GLY A 131 4.16 2.32 10.93
N ASN A 132 3.37 1.77 10.01
CA ASN A 132 3.63 1.90 8.58
C ASN A 132 3.19 3.28 8.07
N PRO A 133 4.11 4.14 7.59
CA PRO A 133 3.78 5.52 7.20
C PRO A 133 2.80 5.58 6.02
N LEU A 134 2.80 4.58 5.13
CA LEU A 134 1.85 4.51 4.02
C LEU A 134 0.44 4.20 4.52
N ILE A 135 0.30 3.30 5.49
CA ILE A 135 -0.99 2.97 6.12
C ILE A 135 -1.53 4.19 6.87
N ILE A 136 -0.66 4.89 7.62
CA ILE A 136 -1.03 6.12 8.32
C ILE A 136 -1.47 7.18 7.30
N GLY A 137 -0.74 7.37 6.22
CA GLY A 137 -1.09 8.30 5.15
C GLY A 137 -2.45 8.00 4.52
N CYS A 138 -2.73 6.73 4.22
CA CYS A 138 -4.03 6.30 3.73
C CYS A 138 -5.15 6.55 4.75
N ALA A 139 -4.94 6.20 6.02
CA ALA A 139 -5.93 6.37 7.07
C ALA A 139 -6.28 7.86 7.28
N ILE A 140 -5.29 8.74 7.31
CA ILE A 140 -5.50 10.19 7.42
C ILE A 140 -6.26 10.71 6.18
N GLY A 141 -5.83 10.34 4.98
CA GLY A 141 -6.48 10.76 3.73
C GLY A 141 -7.95 10.31 3.67
N TRP A 142 -8.23 9.07 4.01
CA TRP A 142 -9.60 8.56 4.08
C TRP A 142 -10.44 9.23 5.18
N PHE A 143 -9.84 9.48 6.33
CA PHE A 143 -10.53 10.20 7.41
C PHE A 143 -10.94 11.61 6.96
N LEU A 144 -10.05 12.35 6.31
CA LEU A 144 -10.35 13.68 5.78
C LEU A 144 -11.43 13.66 4.70
N SER A 145 -11.39 12.67 3.80
CA SER A 145 -12.40 12.47 2.76
C SER A 145 -13.77 12.14 3.34
N LEU A 146 -13.85 11.16 4.26
CA LEU A 146 -15.11 10.67 4.84
C LEU A 146 -15.73 11.63 5.85
N SER A 147 -14.92 12.40 6.58
CA SER A 147 -15.41 13.37 7.55
C SER A 147 -16.03 14.63 6.91
N GLY A 148 -15.85 14.82 5.61
CA GLY A 148 -16.29 16.03 4.92
C GLY A 148 -15.51 17.30 5.28
N ILE A 149 -14.51 17.20 6.18
CA ILE A 149 -13.65 18.32 6.56
C ILE A 149 -12.82 18.76 5.35
N GLY A 150 -12.44 17.80 4.50
CA GLY A 150 -11.56 18.04 3.37
C GLY A 150 -10.15 18.44 3.79
N LEU A 151 -9.34 18.80 2.81
CA LEU A 151 -7.98 19.29 3.06
C LEU A 151 -8.02 20.82 3.17
N PRO A 152 -7.57 21.41 4.30
CA PRO A 152 -7.36 22.85 4.39
C PRO A 152 -6.44 23.34 3.27
N ILE A 153 -6.76 24.48 2.64
CA ILE A 153 -6.07 24.96 1.41
C ILE A 153 -4.55 24.99 1.60
N ILE A 154 -4.07 25.62 2.68
CA ILE A 154 -2.63 25.75 2.95
C ILE A 154 -1.96 24.37 3.12
N VAL A 155 -2.59 23.46 3.88
CA VAL A 155 -2.07 22.11 4.10
C VAL A 155 -2.08 21.33 2.78
N GLY A 156 -3.12 21.49 1.99
CA GLY A 156 -3.24 20.86 0.67
C GLY A 156 -2.12 21.27 -0.28
N ASP A 157 -1.76 22.56 -0.30
CA ASP A 157 -0.70 23.09 -1.15
C ASP A 157 0.69 22.59 -0.72
N ILE A 158 0.95 22.55 0.60
CA ILE A 158 2.20 21.99 1.13
C ILE A 158 2.31 20.51 0.77
N LEU A 159 1.26 19.73 0.99
CA LEU A 159 1.23 18.30 0.65
C LEU A 159 1.34 18.06 -0.85
N GLU A 160 0.86 19.00 -1.68
CA GLU A 160 1.03 18.94 -3.13
C GLU A 160 2.49 19.10 -3.54
N ILE A 161 3.17 20.12 -3.04
CA ILE A 161 4.59 20.39 -3.36
C ILE A 161 5.44 19.19 -2.93
N VAL A 162 5.25 18.72 -1.69
CA VAL A 162 5.99 17.58 -1.13
C VAL A 162 5.66 16.29 -1.88
N GLY A 163 4.38 16.03 -2.14
CA GLY A 163 3.91 14.83 -2.80
C GLY A 163 4.30 14.70 -4.27
N ARG A 164 4.46 15.84 -5.00
CA ARG A 164 4.90 15.81 -6.41
C ARG A 164 6.28 15.17 -6.58
N ALA A 165 7.15 15.30 -5.60
CA ALA A 165 8.48 14.69 -5.62
C ALA A 165 8.45 13.17 -5.34
N ALA A 166 7.34 12.62 -4.81
CA ALA A 166 7.26 11.23 -4.36
C ALA A 166 7.50 10.23 -5.49
N LEU A 167 6.79 10.38 -6.62
CA LEU A 167 6.90 9.44 -7.74
C LEU A 167 8.26 9.51 -8.44
N PRO A 168 8.78 10.69 -8.87
CA PRO A 168 10.10 10.76 -9.49
C PRO A 168 11.21 10.23 -8.59
N LEU A 169 11.24 10.65 -7.32
CA LEU A 169 12.27 10.23 -6.39
C LEU A 169 12.09 8.76 -5.96
N GLY A 170 10.86 8.28 -5.88
CA GLY A 170 10.57 6.87 -5.63
C GLY A 170 11.06 5.96 -6.75
N LEU A 171 10.86 6.35 -8.01
CA LEU A 171 11.35 5.61 -9.16
C LEU A 171 12.88 5.62 -9.27
N LEU A 172 13.54 6.69 -8.81
CA LEU A 172 15.00 6.77 -8.77
C LEU A 172 15.61 5.97 -7.60
N ALA A 173 14.83 5.68 -6.57
CA ALA A 173 15.29 4.97 -5.37
C ALA A 173 15.15 3.44 -5.49
N VAL A 174 14.45 2.94 -6.50
CA VAL A 174 14.27 1.51 -6.82
C VAL A 174 15.35 1.03 -7.77
#